data_d6bba8a37f77914bd767fe5f70bb5695
#
_entry.id   d6bba8a37f77914bd767fe5f70bb5695
#
_cell.length_a   1.000
_cell.length_b   1.000
_cell.length_c   1.000
_cell.angle_alpha   90.00
_cell.angle_beta   90.00
_cell.angle_gamma   90.00
#
_symmetry.space_group_name_H-M   'P 1'
#
loop_
_entity.id
_entity.type
_entity.pdbx_description
1 polymer ?
#
loop_
_entity_poly.entity_id
_entity_poly.type
_entity_poly.pdbx_seq_one_letter_code
_entity_poly.pdbx_strand_id
1 'polypeptide(L)'
;KQAEQSLNWLFNNRRVNASAAPAVIGLLPSAGAMTICAEIVRSSCQDYLSNEDMTCVTSFYRHIPESFLPTYSSILIALAVSGVGAGEFVLAMLPLVAALFFIGHMFYLRKVPGSTGQKTEEGRKKAAVMLFKSLWSIILIVVLIIAFDIPVYVATPMAAVLNIFVDHLKPWEIKPMFRTAFEPIIIFNTILIMMFKDIVTYTGVIHELPVFFGGLPIPL
;
A
#
# COMPACT_ATOMS: atom_id res chain seq x y z
N LYS A 1 -0.98 -7.74 13.59
CA LYS A 1 -0.90 -9.13 14.14
C LYS A 1 -1.96 -10.07 13.55
N GLN A 2 -3.28 -9.74 13.60
CA GLN A 2 -4.33 -10.62 13.05
C GLN A 2 -4.24 -10.78 11.53
N ALA A 3 -4.06 -9.69 10.80
CA ALA A 3 -3.91 -9.72 9.35
C ALA A 3 -2.66 -10.50 8.90
N GLU A 4 -1.56 -10.41 9.66
CA GLU A 4 -0.32 -11.15 9.41
C GLU A 4 -0.50 -12.65 9.57
N GLN A 5 -1.07 -13.06 10.69
CA GLN A 5 -1.35 -14.47 10.95
C GLN A 5 -2.26 -15.04 9.87
N SER A 6 -3.26 -14.25 9.46
CA SER A 6 -4.20 -14.65 8.42
C SER A 6 -3.54 -14.81 7.04
N LEU A 7 -2.59 -13.94 6.69
CA LEU A 7 -1.84 -14.03 5.43
C LEU A 7 -0.95 -15.28 5.37
N ASN A 8 -0.24 -15.59 6.47
CA ASN A 8 0.59 -16.79 6.56
C ASN A 8 -0.24 -18.10 6.43
N TRP A 9 -1.48 -18.09 6.93
CA TRP A 9 -2.37 -19.25 6.88
C TRP A 9 -3.14 -19.36 5.54
N LEU A 10 -3.36 -18.22 4.86
CA LEU A 10 -4.12 -18.18 3.62
C LEU A 10 -3.35 -18.78 2.45
N PHE A 11 -2.07 -18.45 2.35
CA PHE A 11 -1.22 -18.86 1.24
C PHE A 11 -0.23 -19.92 1.72
N ASN A 12 -0.54 -21.19 1.42
CA ASN A 12 0.39 -22.30 1.62
C ASN A 12 1.52 -22.25 0.57
N ASN A 13 2.04 -21.06 0.29
CA ASN A 13 3.05 -20.81 -0.73
C ASN A 13 4.00 -19.71 -0.24
N ARG A 14 5.26 -20.07 -0.02
CA ARG A 14 6.31 -19.18 0.47
C ARG A 14 6.52 -17.95 -0.43
N ARG A 15 6.45 -18.12 -1.76
CA ARG A 15 6.59 -17.02 -2.72
C ARG A 15 5.46 -16.01 -2.58
N VAL A 16 4.24 -16.50 -2.44
CA VAL A 16 3.06 -15.65 -2.26
C VAL A 16 3.10 -14.95 -0.91
N ASN A 17 3.51 -15.64 0.17
CA ASN A 17 3.68 -15.01 1.47
C ASN A 17 4.73 -13.90 1.43
N ALA A 18 5.87 -14.13 0.77
CA ALA A 18 6.95 -13.16 0.67
C ALA A 18 6.63 -11.96 -0.25
N SER A 19 5.66 -12.07 -1.16
CA SER A 19 5.25 -10.98 -2.06
C SER A 19 3.93 -10.33 -1.67
N ALA A 20 2.87 -11.12 -1.56
CA ALA A 20 1.54 -10.60 -1.30
C ALA A 20 1.38 -10.05 0.11
N ALA A 21 2.00 -10.68 1.12
CA ALA A 21 1.87 -10.19 2.49
C ALA A 21 2.49 -8.80 2.69
N PRO A 22 3.75 -8.51 2.27
CA PRO A 22 4.29 -7.16 2.31
C PRO A 22 3.48 -6.16 1.50
N ALA A 23 2.99 -6.53 0.30
CA ALA A 23 2.16 -5.66 -0.51
C ALA A 23 0.83 -5.31 0.17
N VAL A 24 0.14 -6.29 0.77
CA VAL A 24 -1.11 -6.05 1.51
C VAL A 24 -0.85 -5.21 2.78
N ILE A 25 0.24 -5.46 3.49
CA ILE A 25 0.61 -4.64 4.65
C ILE A 25 1.04 -3.24 4.20
N GLY A 26 1.62 -3.12 3.01
CA GLY A 26 1.93 -1.84 2.37
C GLY A 26 0.72 -0.96 2.07
N LEU A 27 -0.50 -1.51 2.06
CA LEU A 27 -1.74 -0.70 2.01
C LEU A 27 -1.93 0.15 3.29
N LEU A 28 -1.26 -0.24 4.38
CA LEU A 28 -1.31 0.46 5.66
C LEU A 28 -0.12 1.42 5.77
N PRO A 29 -0.33 2.75 5.79
CA PRO A 29 0.75 3.72 5.98
C PRO A 29 1.20 3.72 7.45
N SER A 30 1.96 2.70 7.86
CA SER A 30 2.39 2.51 9.25
C SER A 30 3.90 2.23 9.31
N ALA A 31 4.61 2.93 10.18
CA ALA A 31 6.04 2.71 10.42
C ALA A 31 6.33 1.28 10.94
N GLY A 32 5.44 0.71 11.76
CA GLY A 32 5.57 -0.67 12.24
C GLY A 32 5.36 -1.74 11.17
N ALA A 33 4.78 -1.39 10.02
CA ALA A 33 4.53 -2.31 8.93
C ALA A 33 5.80 -2.96 8.37
N MET A 34 6.93 -2.23 8.36
CA MET A 34 8.22 -2.78 7.87
C MET A 34 8.71 -3.95 8.72
N THR A 35 8.67 -3.82 10.06
CA THR A 35 9.09 -4.90 10.97
C THR A 35 8.28 -6.18 10.75
N ILE A 36 6.97 -6.01 10.57
CA ILE A 36 6.03 -7.09 10.33
C ILE A 36 6.31 -7.77 8.99
N CYS A 37 6.47 -6.97 7.93
CA CYS A 37 6.83 -7.49 6.59
C CYS A 37 8.15 -8.26 6.63
N ALA A 38 9.18 -7.72 7.32
CA ALA A 38 10.48 -8.36 7.44
C ALA A 38 10.37 -9.73 8.13
N GLU A 39 9.55 -9.85 9.16
CA GLU A 39 9.34 -11.11 9.88
C GLU A 39 8.63 -12.17 9.03
N ILE A 40 7.64 -11.77 8.22
CA ILE A 40 6.95 -12.67 7.29
C ILE A 40 7.89 -13.13 6.17
N VAL A 41 8.66 -12.22 5.57
CA VAL A 41 9.63 -12.56 4.53
C VAL A 41 10.71 -13.48 5.10
N ARG A 42 11.23 -13.17 6.28
CA ARG A 42 12.22 -14.00 6.97
C ARG A 42 11.70 -15.41 7.23
N SER A 43 10.51 -15.54 7.81
CA SER A 43 9.90 -16.86 8.10
C SER A 43 9.64 -17.70 6.83
N SER A 44 9.45 -17.04 5.69
CA SER A 44 9.19 -17.71 4.42
C SER A 44 10.45 -18.04 3.62
N CYS A 45 11.51 -17.23 3.75
CA CYS A 45 12.62 -17.22 2.81
C CYS A 45 14.03 -17.41 3.43
N GLN A 46 14.19 -17.44 4.77
CA GLN A 46 15.51 -17.46 5.45
C GLN A 46 16.43 -18.60 5.01
N ASP A 47 15.85 -19.75 4.58
CA ASP A 47 16.63 -20.91 4.14
C ASP A 47 17.09 -20.81 2.68
N TYR A 48 16.62 -19.80 1.92
CA TYR A 48 16.76 -19.71 0.46
C TYR A 48 17.35 -18.39 -0.01
N LEU A 49 17.23 -17.32 0.76
CA LEU A 49 17.69 -15.98 0.43
C LEU A 49 18.67 -15.47 1.47
N SER A 50 19.61 -14.62 1.05
CA SER A 50 20.48 -13.88 1.97
C SER A 50 19.69 -12.83 2.77
N ASN A 51 20.25 -12.33 3.86
CA ASN A 51 19.62 -11.26 4.64
C ASN A 51 19.43 -9.98 3.81
N GLU A 52 20.33 -9.71 2.88
CA GLU A 52 20.25 -8.57 1.96
C GLU A 52 19.09 -8.75 0.98
N ASP A 53 18.99 -9.94 0.34
CA ASP A 53 17.89 -10.26 -0.57
C ASP A 53 16.54 -10.20 0.15
N MET A 54 16.44 -10.70 1.39
CA MET A 54 15.21 -10.62 2.19
C MET A 54 14.81 -9.17 2.52
N THR A 55 15.79 -8.31 2.80
CA THR A 55 15.54 -6.88 3.02
C THR A 55 15.05 -6.21 1.74
N CYS A 56 15.67 -6.52 0.60
CA CYS A 56 15.21 -6.05 -0.71
C CYS A 56 13.79 -6.50 -1.02
N VAL A 57 13.47 -7.78 -0.85
CA VAL A 57 12.13 -8.34 -1.06
C VAL A 57 11.09 -7.63 -0.17
N THR A 58 11.41 -7.46 1.11
CA THR A 58 10.53 -6.78 2.07
C THR A 58 10.22 -5.36 1.63
N SER A 59 11.25 -4.57 1.33
CA SER A 59 11.11 -3.19 0.91
C SER A 59 10.40 -3.09 -0.44
N PHE A 60 10.82 -3.87 -1.42
CA PHE A 60 10.29 -3.82 -2.78
C PHE A 60 8.78 -4.07 -2.83
N TYR A 61 8.31 -5.20 -2.29
CA TYR A 61 6.88 -5.52 -2.36
C TYR A 61 6.02 -4.62 -1.49
N ARG A 62 6.53 -4.17 -0.34
CA ARG A 62 5.81 -3.24 0.52
C ARG A 62 5.55 -1.89 -0.14
N HIS A 63 6.47 -1.43 -0.99
CA HIS A 63 6.35 -0.13 -1.64
C HIS A 63 5.57 -0.16 -2.96
N ILE A 64 5.22 -1.34 -3.50
CA ILE A 64 4.37 -1.43 -4.70
C ILE A 64 3.05 -0.66 -4.54
N PRO A 65 2.29 -0.79 -3.44
CA PRO A 65 1.05 -0.03 -3.26
C PRO A 65 1.23 1.48 -3.27
N GLU A 66 2.39 1.98 -2.84
CA GLU A 66 2.70 3.41 -2.85
C GLU A 66 2.80 4.01 -4.26
N SER A 67 2.96 3.16 -5.28
CA SER A 67 3.05 3.61 -6.67
C SER A 67 1.70 3.87 -7.34
N PHE A 68 0.59 3.34 -6.80
CA PHE A 68 -0.70 3.43 -7.48
C PHE A 68 -1.90 3.76 -6.57
N LEU A 69 -1.76 3.64 -5.24
CA LEU A 69 -2.90 3.88 -4.35
C LEU A 69 -3.14 5.37 -4.10
N PRO A 70 -4.35 5.87 -4.35
CA PRO A 70 -4.71 7.27 -4.13
C PRO A 70 -4.93 7.61 -2.64
N THR A 71 -4.37 6.82 -1.73
CA THR A 71 -4.30 7.10 -0.28
C THR A 71 -2.95 7.66 0.12
N TYR A 72 -1.96 7.57 -0.76
CA TYR A 72 -0.62 8.13 -0.53
C TYR A 72 -0.55 9.59 -0.98
N SER A 73 0.04 10.44 -0.14
CA SER A 73 0.13 11.89 -0.39
C SER A 73 0.79 12.22 -1.71
N SER A 74 1.83 11.48 -2.11
CA SER A 74 2.52 11.65 -3.39
C SER A 74 1.60 11.44 -4.58
N ILE A 75 0.78 10.39 -4.54
CA ILE A 75 -0.20 10.11 -5.60
C ILE A 75 -1.30 11.17 -5.62
N LEU A 76 -1.83 11.55 -4.45
CA LEU A 76 -2.85 12.59 -4.35
C LEU A 76 -2.37 13.93 -4.94
N ILE A 77 -1.11 14.30 -4.68
CA ILE A 77 -0.51 15.52 -5.24
C ILE A 77 -0.37 15.37 -6.76
N ALA A 78 0.14 14.24 -7.25
CA ALA A 78 0.28 13.98 -8.67
C ALA A 78 -1.07 14.06 -9.41
N LEU A 79 -2.12 13.46 -8.86
CA LEU A 79 -3.48 13.53 -9.41
C LEU A 79 -4.04 14.94 -9.38
N ALA A 80 -3.83 15.68 -8.28
CA ALA A 80 -4.30 17.05 -8.16
C ALA A 80 -3.60 18.02 -9.15
N VAL A 81 -2.34 17.74 -9.49
CA VAL A 81 -1.56 18.53 -10.45
C VAL A 81 -1.89 18.17 -11.89
N SER A 82 -2.00 16.87 -12.19
CA SER A 82 -2.26 16.38 -13.55
C SER A 82 -3.73 16.52 -13.98
N GLY A 83 -4.67 16.64 -13.03
CA GLY A 83 -6.10 16.64 -13.30
C GLY A 83 -6.67 15.27 -13.72
N VAL A 84 -5.88 14.21 -13.62
CA VAL A 84 -6.31 12.84 -13.96
C VAL A 84 -7.21 12.27 -12.86
N GLY A 85 -8.29 11.59 -13.24
CA GLY A 85 -9.17 10.91 -12.31
C GLY A 85 -8.47 9.76 -11.56
N ALA A 86 -8.75 9.61 -10.26
CA ALA A 86 -8.09 8.59 -9.44
C ALA A 86 -8.35 7.16 -9.97
N GLY A 87 -9.57 6.88 -10.42
CA GLY A 87 -9.93 5.57 -10.99
C GLY A 87 -9.17 5.29 -12.28
N GLU A 88 -9.10 6.26 -13.19
CA GLU A 88 -8.36 6.16 -14.45
C GLU A 88 -6.87 5.93 -14.22
N PHE A 89 -6.27 6.68 -13.31
CA PHE A 89 -4.88 6.50 -12.91
C PHE A 89 -4.59 5.10 -12.38
N VAL A 90 -5.42 4.60 -11.45
CA VAL A 90 -5.22 3.25 -10.88
C VAL A 90 -5.32 2.18 -11.95
N LEU A 91 -6.29 2.29 -12.87
CA LEU A 91 -6.42 1.33 -13.98
C LEU A 91 -5.21 1.38 -14.92
N ALA A 92 -4.71 2.56 -15.23
CA ALA A 92 -3.51 2.75 -16.06
C ALA A 92 -2.25 2.17 -15.39
N MET A 93 -2.17 2.18 -14.07
CA MET A 93 -1.03 1.64 -13.31
C MET A 93 -1.04 0.12 -13.14
N LEU A 94 -2.18 -0.57 -13.37
CA LEU A 94 -2.26 -2.02 -13.20
C LEU A 94 -1.21 -2.82 -14.00
N PRO A 95 -0.93 -2.51 -15.28
CA PRO A 95 0.13 -3.21 -16.02
C PRO A 95 1.52 -3.04 -15.38
N LEU A 96 1.81 -1.82 -14.88
CA LEU A 96 3.07 -1.55 -14.19
C LEU A 96 3.17 -2.33 -12.88
N VAL A 97 2.10 -2.38 -12.10
CA VAL A 97 2.02 -3.18 -10.86
C VAL A 97 2.25 -4.66 -11.16
N ALA A 98 1.63 -5.20 -12.21
CA ALA A 98 1.85 -6.58 -12.66
C ALA A 98 3.33 -6.81 -13.06
N ALA A 99 3.93 -5.87 -13.78
CA ALA A 99 5.34 -5.92 -14.16
C ALA A 99 6.26 -5.89 -12.93
N LEU A 100 5.97 -5.04 -11.93
CA LEU A 100 6.74 -5.00 -10.68
C LEU A 100 6.67 -6.34 -9.92
N PHE A 101 5.48 -6.94 -9.80
CA PHE A 101 5.35 -8.26 -9.19
C PHE A 101 6.13 -9.32 -9.97
N PHE A 102 6.09 -9.29 -11.29
CA PHE A 102 6.84 -10.21 -12.16
C PHE A 102 8.35 -10.04 -12.01
N ILE A 103 8.84 -8.80 -12.02
CA ILE A 103 10.27 -8.47 -11.83
C ILE A 103 10.75 -8.97 -10.47
N GLY A 104 10.06 -8.64 -9.39
CA GLY A 104 10.41 -9.11 -8.05
C GLY A 104 10.41 -10.64 -7.94
N HIS A 105 9.45 -11.30 -8.60
CA HIS A 105 9.42 -12.75 -8.67
C HIS A 105 10.64 -13.31 -9.43
N MET A 106 10.98 -12.74 -10.57
CA MET A 106 12.07 -13.22 -11.42
C MET A 106 13.45 -13.08 -10.73
N PHE A 107 13.69 -11.94 -10.08
CA PHE A 107 15.00 -11.68 -9.47
C PHE A 107 15.19 -12.37 -8.12
N TYR A 108 14.17 -12.43 -7.29
CA TYR A 108 14.28 -12.91 -5.91
C TYR A 108 13.51 -14.20 -5.65
N LEU A 109 12.21 -14.24 -5.93
CA LEU A 109 11.34 -15.32 -5.47
C LEU A 109 11.46 -16.59 -6.29
N ARG A 110 12.07 -16.54 -7.48
CA ARG A 110 12.34 -17.72 -8.29
C ARG A 110 13.22 -18.74 -7.55
N LYS A 111 14.12 -18.27 -6.69
CA LYS A 111 15.02 -19.09 -5.87
C LYS A 111 14.30 -19.80 -4.71
N VAL A 112 13.13 -19.30 -4.30
CA VAL A 112 12.36 -19.81 -3.15
C VAL A 112 11.38 -20.89 -3.63
N PRO A 113 11.29 -22.07 -2.98
CA PRO A 113 10.28 -23.06 -3.33
C PRO A 113 8.85 -22.57 -3.03
N GLY A 114 7.89 -22.96 -3.89
CA GLY A 114 6.51 -22.52 -3.74
C GLY A 114 5.78 -23.14 -2.56
N SER A 115 6.03 -24.43 -2.28
CA SER A 115 5.28 -25.15 -1.22
C SER A 115 5.86 -24.94 0.16
N THR A 116 5.01 -24.74 1.18
CA THR A 116 5.41 -24.72 2.59
C THR A 116 5.40 -26.10 3.23
N GLY A 117 4.84 -27.11 2.54
CA GLY A 117 4.68 -28.48 3.07
C GLY A 117 3.56 -28.66 4.11
N GLN A 118 2.86 -27.59 4.49
CA GLN A 118 1.75 -27.66 5.45
C GLN A 118 0.41 -27.83 4.73
N LYS A 119 -0.31 -28.91 5.02
CA LYS A 119 -1.68 -29.14 4.54
C LYS A 119 -2.67 -28.63 5.57
N THR A 120 -3.37 -27.53 5.30
CA THR A 120 -4.48 -27.09 6.17
C THR A 120 -5.58 -26.42 5.34
N GLU A 121 -6.56 -27.20 4.87
CA GLU A 121 -7.70 -26.64 4.13
C GLU A 121 -8.72 -25.91 5.02
N GLU A 122 -8.91 -26.36 6.25
CA GLU A 122 -9.87 -25.75 7.21
C GLU A 122 -9.47 -24.35 7.68
N GLY A 123 -8.16 -24.04 7.71
CA GLY A 123 -7.66 -22.72 8.11
C GLY A 123 -7.85 -21.63 7.05
N ARG A 124 -7.91 -21.98 5.76
CA ARG A 124 -7.94 -21.02 4.64
C ARG A 124 -9.18 -20.13 4.62
N LYS A 125 -10.38 -20.71 4.81
CA LYS A 125 -11.62 -19.92 4.85
C LYS A 125 -11.65 -18.96 6.03
N LYS A 126 -11.24 -19.43 7.21
CA LYS A 126 -11.15 -18.59 8.42
C LYS A 126 -10.12 -17.47 8.22
N ALA A 127 -8.96 -17.77 7.65
CA ALA A 127 -7.91 -16.81 7.37
C ALA A 127 -8.36 -15.75 6.34
N ALA A 128 -9.06 -16.14 5.27
CA ALA A 128 -9.61 -15.21 4.29
C ALA A 128 -10.64 -14.26 4.92
N VAL A 129 -11.56 -14.78 5.71
CA VAL A 129 -12.56 -13.97 6.43
C VAL A 129 -11.89 -13.01 7.42
N MET A 130 -10.87 -13.47 8.13
CA MET A 130 -10.15 -12.66 9.11
C MET A 130 -9.33 -11.55 8.44
N LEU A 131 -8.71 -11.85 7.28
CA LEU A 131 -8.01 -10.86 6.47
C LEU A 131 -8.98 -9.81 5.93
N PHE A 132 -10.09 -10.25 5.35
CA PHE A 132 -11.14 -9.34 4.86
C PHE A 132 -11.67 -8.45 6.00
N LYS A 133 -11.94 -9.04 7.17
CA LYS A 133 -12.35 -8.32 8.37
C LYS A 133 -11.31 -7.30 8.87
N SER A 134 -10.04 -7.57 8.64
CA SER A 134 -8.95 -6.65 9.05
C SER A 134 -8.68 -5.54 8.03
N LEU A 135 -9.07 -5.73 6.77
CA LEU A 135 -8.78 -4.80 5.67
C LEU A 135 -10.04 -4.12 5.11
N TRP A 136 -11.23 -4.46 5.60
CA TRP A 136 -12.50 -4.02 5.01
C TRP A 136 -12.60 -2.48 4.92
N SER A 137 -12.11 -1.76 5.92
CA SER A 137 -12.15 -0.30 5.93
C SER A 137 -11.26 0.32 4.85
N ILE A 138 -10.09 -0.27 4.59
CA ILE A 138 -9.19 0.17 3.52
C ILE A 138 -9.79 -0.17 2.16
N ILE A 139 -10.32 -1.39 2.00
CA ILE A 139 -11.00 -1.81 0.78
C ILE A 139 -12.19 -0.87 0.51
N LEU A 140 -12.96 -0.53 1.54
CA LEU A 140 -14.08 0.42 1.42
C LEU A 140 -13.59 1.79 0.94
N ILE A 141 -12.52 2.36 1.53
CA ILE A 141 -11.96 3.64 1.10
C ILE A 141 -11.54 3.60 -0.36
N VAL A 142 -10.83 2.55 -0.77
CA VAL A 142 -10.37 2.37 -2.15
C VAL A 142 -11.56 2.26 -3.11
N VAL A 143 -12.58 1.50 -2.76
CA VAL A 143 -13.81 1.36 -3.56
C VAL A 143 -14.55 2.70 -3.67
N LEU A 144 -14.68 3.46 -2.58
CA LEU A 144 -15.34 4.77 -2.58
C LEU A 144 -14.60 5.76 -3.50
N ILE A 145 -13.27 5.72 -3.51
CA ILE A 145 -12.47 6.60 -4.37
C ILE A 145 -12.55 6.17 -5.83
N ILE A 146 -12.39 4.88 -6.12
CA ILE A 146 -12.25 4.39 -7.51
C ILE A 146 -13.62 4.25 -8.20
N ALA A 147 -14.63 3.71 -7.51
CA ALA A 147 -15.93 3.41 -8.10
C ALA A 147 -16.93 4.58 -8.03
N PHE A 148 -16.81 5.42 -7.01
CA PHE A 148 -17.76 6.52 -6.76
C PHE A 148 -17.10 7.90 -6.90
N ASP A 149 -15.81 7.96 -7.22
CA ASP A 149 -15.02 9.19 -7.37
C ASP A 149 -15.12 10.13 -6.14
N ILE A 150 -15.31 9.52 -4.96
CA ILE A 150 -15.41 10.27 -3.70
C ILE A 150 -14.01 10.72 -3.28
N PRO A 151 -13.82 12.01 -3.00
CA PRO A 151 -12.53 12.52 -2.55
C PRO A 151 -12.03 11.82 -1.27
N VAL A 152 -10.73 11.54 -1.18
CA VAL A 152 -10.10 10.85 -0.04
C VAL A 152 -10.43 11.49 1.30
N TYR A 153 -10.47 12.84 1.35
CA TYR A 153 -10.77 13.58 2.57
C TYR A 153 -12.23 13.41 3.05
N VAL A 154 -13.11 12.87 2.22
CA VAL A 154 -14.49 12.48 2.55
C VAL A 154 -14.58 10.98 2.83
N ALA A 155 -13.98 10.15 1.96
CA ALA A 155 -14.02 8.69 2.08
C ALA A 155 -13.37 8.19 3.39
N THR A 156 -12.24 8.80 3.79
CA THR A 156 -11.50 8.39 4.99
C THR A 156 -12.28 8.65 6.30
N PRO A 157 -12.85 9.84 6.56
CA PRO A 157 -13.70 10.06 7.73
C PRO A 157 -14.94 9.17 7.74
N MET A 158 -15.60 8.96 6.59
CA MET A 158 -16.73 8.05 6.48
C MET A 158 -16.36 6.63 6.90
N ALA A 159 -15.26 6.09 6.38
CA ALA A 159 -14.77 4.78 6.76
C ALA A 159 -14.37 4.70 8.23
N ALA A 160 -13.77 5.77 8.78
CA ALA A 160 -13.42 5.84 10.21
C ALA A 160 -14.66 5.81 11.11
N VAL A 161 -15.70 6.55 10.77
CA VAL A 161 -16.98 6.52 11.51
C VAL A 161 -17.63 5.15 11.43
N LEU A 162 -17.69 4.55 10.23
CA LEU A 162 -18.22 3.19 10.06
C LEU A 162 -17.41 2.16 10.86
N ASN A 163 -16.10 2.30 10.91
CA ASN A 163 -15.21 1.42 11.67
C ASN A 163 -15.52 1.44 13.18
N ILE A 164 -15.82 2.62 13.74
CA ILE A 164 -16.23 2.75 15.15
C ILE A 164 -17.50 1.92 15.43
N PHE A 165 -18.48 1.96 14.52
CA PHE A 165 -19.74 1.25 14.70
C PHE A 165 -19.61 -0.27 14.44
N VAL A 166 -18.90 -0.66 13.37
CA VAL A 166 -18.77 -2.08 12.95
C VAL A 166 -17.88 -2.86 13.89
N ASP A 167 -16.75 -2.29 14.29
CA ASP A 167 -15.79 -2.95 15.18
C ASP A 167 -16.07 -2.67 16.66
N HIS A 168 -17.17 -1.96 16.98
CA HIS A 168 -17.59 -1.61 18.34
C HIS A 168 -16.45 -1.02 19.17
N LEU A 169 -15.69 -0.09 18.57
CA LEU A 169 -14.53 0.51 19.20
C LEU A 169 -14.91 1.29 20.47
N LYS A 170 -14.16 1.05 21.52
CA LYS A 170 -14.39 1.70 22.82
C LYS A 170 -13.70 3.08 22.86
N PRO A 171 -14.22 4.05 23.64
CA PRO A 171 -13.67 5.42 23.67
C PRO A 171 -12.17 5.48 23.99
N TRP A 172 -11.65 4.55 24.81
CA TRP A 172 -10.22 4.50 25.14
C TRP A 172 -9.35 3.95 24.02
N GLU A 173 -9.91 3.21 23.04
CA GLU A 173 -9.22 2.73 21.85
C GLU A 173 -9.19 3.83 20.78
N ILE A 174 -10.22 4.66 20.73
CA ILE A 174 -10.35 5.78 19.78
C ILE A 174 -9.33 6.89 20.12
N LYS A 175 -9.13 7.21 21.40
CA LYS A 175 -8.22 8.28 21.83
C LYS A 175 -6.77 8.14 21.31
N PRO A 176 -6.10 6.97 21.40
CA PRO A 176 -4.76 6.81 20.84
C PRO A 176 -4.78 6.87 19.30
N MET A 177 -5.84 6.40 18.63
CA MET A 177 -5.95 6.50 17.16
C MET A 177 -6.00 7.98 16.72
N PHE A 178 -6.80 8.81 17.37
CA PHE A 178 -6.82 10.26 17.11
C PHE A 178 -5.46 10.91 17.39
N ARG A 179 -4.80 10.54 18.48
CA ARG A 179 -3.48 11.09 18.80
C ARG A 179 -2.44 10.77 17.72
N THR A 180 -2.49 9.57 17.17
CA THR A 180 -1.58 9.16 16.07
C THR A 180 -1.95 9.84 14.75
N ALA A 181 -3.26 10.01 14.47
CA ALA A 181 -3.73 10.69 13.26
C ALA A 181 -3.35 12.19 13.24
N PHE A 182 -3.31 12.85 14.39
CA PHE A 182 -2.93 14.25 14.55
C PHE A 182 -1.47 14.44 14.98
N GLU A 183 -0.56 13.60 14.48
CA GLU A 183 0.86 13.76 14.74
C GLU A 183 1.38 15.07 14.10
N PRO A 184 1.95 16.01 14.90
CA PRO A 184 2.31 17.34 14.41
C PRO A 184 3.29 17.33 13.24
N ILE A 185 4.22 16.37 13.21
CA ILE A 185 5.21 16.19 12.12
C ILE A 185 4.51 15.86 10.80
N ILE A 186 3.52 14.97 10.82
CA ILE A 186 2.78 14.58 9.61
C ILE A 186 1.98 15.76 9.08
N ILE A 187 1.30 16.50 9.96
CA ILE A 187 0.53 17.70 9.61
C ILE A 187 1.44 18.77 9.01
N PHE A 188 2.57 19.05 9.65
CA PHE A 188 3.53 20.06 9.20
C PHE A 188 4.12 19.70 7.84
N ASN A 189 4.54 18.46 7.64
CA ASN A 189 5.03 17.97 6.35
C ASN A 189 3.96 18.09 5.26
N THR A 190 2.71 17.75 5.56
CA THR A 190 1.61 17.88 4.60
C THR A 190 1.39 19.35 4.21
N ILE A 191 1.41 20.27 5.16
CA ILE A 191 1.30 21.72 4.89
C ILE A 191 2.44 22.18 4.00
N LEU A 192 3.70 21.81 4.30
CA LEU A 192 4.86 22.18 3.49
C LEU A 192 4.75 21.65 2.06
N ILE A 193 4.33 20.40 1.89
CA ILE A 193 4.14 19.80 0.57
C ILE A 193 3.05 20.54 -0.22
N MET A 194 1.93 20.89 0.43
CA MET A 194 0.87 21.65 -0.24
C MET A 194 1.31 23.06 -0.61
N MET A 195 2.04 23.74 0.27
CA MET A 195 2.63 25.05 -0.06
C MET A 195 3.59 24.94 -1.23
N PHE A 196 4.46 23.94 -1.23
CA PHE A 196 5.38 23.69 -2.35
C PHE A 196 4.63 23.45 -3.67
N LYS A 197 3.59 22.58 -3.63
CA LYS A 197 2.70 22.34 -4.76
C LYS A 197 2.12 23.66 -5.30
N ASP A 198 1.56 24.49 -4.42
CA ASP A 198 0.93 25.73 -4.83
C ASP A 198 1.95 26.72 -5.44
N ILE A 199 3.17 26.81 -4.90
CA ILE A 199 4.26 27.59 -5.47
C ILE A 199 4.62 27.09 -6.87
N VAL A 200 4.83 25.77 -7.03
CA VAL A 200 5.19 25.16 -8.31
C VAL A 200 4.08 25.35 -9.36
N THR A 201 2.83 25.26 -8.94
CA THR A 201 1.67 25.53 -9.80
C THR A 201 1.61 27.01 -10.20
N TYR A 202 1.79 27.92 -9.25
CA TYR A 202 1.77 29.37 -9.48
C TYR A 202 2.89 29.84 -10.40
N THR A 203 4.09 29.26 -10.28
CA THR A 203 5.24 29.59 -11.13
C THR A 203 5.11 29.05 -12.56
N GLY A 204 4.13 28.21 -12.85
CA GLY A 204 3.93 27.61 -14.17
C GLY A 204 4.95 26.56 -14.57
N VAL A 205 5.91 26.23 -13.71
CA VAL A 205 6.98 25.23 -13.97
C VAL A 205 6.41 23.89 -14.40
N ILE A 206 5.23 23.49 -13.87
CA ILE A 206 4.57 22.23 -14.24
C ILE A 206 4.22 22.19 -15.73
N HIS A 207 3.78 23.31 -16.30
CA HIS A 207 3.45 23.41 -17.73
C HIS A 207 4.69 23.37 -18.63
N GLU A 208 5.84 23.78 -18.12
CA GLU A 208 7.12 23.74 -18.84
C GLU A 208 7.78 22.34 -18.81
N LEU A 209 7.47 21.50 -17.82
CA LEU A 209 8.06 20.17 -17.70
C LEU A 209 7.84 19.27 -18.94
N PRO A 210 6.62 19.16 -19.52
CA PRO A 210 6.42 18.35 -20.72
C PRO A 210 7.22 18.87 -21.92
N VAL A 211 7.37 20.19 -22.05
CA VAL A 211 8.16 20.84 -23.11
C VAL A 211 9.64 20.52 -22.92
N PHE A 212 10.14 20.62 -21.68
CA PHE A 212 11.52 20.30 -21.33
C PHE A 212 11.83 18.81 -21.58
N PHE A 213 10.97 17.90 -21.15
CA PHE A 213 11.17 16.46 -21.38
C PHE A 213 11.00 16.05 -22.84
N GLY A 214 10.09 16.70 -23.59
CA GLY A 214 9.93 16.48 -25.03
C GLY A 214 11.13 16.94 -25.88
N GLY A 215 11.96 17.82 -25.33
CA GLY A 215 13.22 18.26 -25.94
C GLY A 215 14.43 17.38 -25.65
N LEU A 216 14.30 16.40 -24.73
CA LEU A 216 15.37 15.47 -24.43
C LEU A 216 15.40 14.30 -25.44
N PRO A 217 16.58 13.84 -25.88
CA PRO A 217 16.73 12.73 -26.82
C PRO A 217 16.46 11.37 -26.14
N ILE A 218 15.40 11.29 -25.34
CA ILE A 218 14.97 10.08 -24.66
C ILE A 218 13.66 9.63 -25.33
N PRO A 219 13.56 8.39 -25.85
CA PRO A 219 12.29 7.89 -26.36
C PRO A 219 11.29 7.78 -25.19
N LEU A 220 10.23 8.57 -25.26
CA LEU A 220 9.09 8.53 -24.34
C LEU A 220 8.16 7.38 -24.71
#